data_5d6fd3943c61da87ba1988c21c8a52f5
#
_entry.id   5d6fd3943c61da87ba1988c21c8a52f5
#
_cell.length_a   1.000
_cell.length_b   1.000
_cell.length_c   1.000
_cell.angle_alpha   90.00
_cell.angle_beta   90.00
_cell.angle_gamma   90.00
#
_symmetry.space_group_name_H-M   'P 1'
#
loop_
_entity.id
_entity.type
_entity.pdbx_description
1 polymer ?
#
loop_
_entity_poly.entity_id
_entity_poly.type
_entity_poly.pdbx_seq_one_letter_code
_entity_poly.pdbx_strand_id
1 'polypeptide(L)'
;MYLTDHGIREAIYGNNQRDINQILENIIYIELLRRDYKINVGKIGTKEVDFVAKKGSEKIYVQVSYLLASQETIEREFSVLEKIPDNYPKYVVTMDEFNMSRNGIKHMNIRDFLLKDEYN
;
A
#
# COMPACT_ATOMS: atom_id res chain seq x y z
N MET A 1 7.55 -14.56 -7.56
CA MET A 1 7.69 -15.25 -6.26
C MET A 1 6.51 -14.92 -5.38
N TYR A 2 5.98 -15.90 -4.69
CA TYR A 2 4.86 -15.72 -3.78
C TYR A 2 5.36 -15.89 -2.34
N LEU A 3 5.16 -14.85 -1.51
CA LEU A 3 5.58 -14.89 -0.12
C LEU A 3 4.39 -15.14 0.79
N THR A 4 4.54 -16.09 1.72
CA THR A 4 3.58 -16.32 2.80
C THR A 4 3.82 -15.28 3.90
N ASP A 5 2.91 -15.20 4.86
CA ASP A 5 3.09 -14.33 6.03
C ASP A 5 4.41 -14.63 6.75
N HIS A 6 4.76 -15.90 6.90
CA HIS A 6 6.03 -16.31 7.50
C HIS A 6 7.24 -15.82 6.69
N GLY A 7 7.18 -15.95 5.35
CA GLY A 7 8.24 -15.47 4.48
C GLY A 7 8.43 -13.96 4.56
N ILE A 8 7.35 -13.22 4.69
CA ILE A 8 7.42 -11.76 4.86
C ILE A 8 8.14 -11.43 6.17
N ARG A 9 7.82 -12.11 7.25
CA ARG A 9 8.45 -11.87 8.56
C ARG A 9 9.95 -12.17 8.50
N GLU A 10 10.36 -13.25 7.85
CA GLU A 10 11.77 -13.57 7.69
C GLU A 10 12.52 -12.52 6.87
N ALA A 11 11.89 -12.02 5.80
CA ALA A 11 12.50 -11.01 4.95
C ALA A 11 12.71 -9.68 5.70
N ILE A 12 11.85 -9.38 6.66
CA ILE A 12 11.90 -8.13 7.44
C ILE A 12 12.89 -8.25 8.59
N TYR A 13 13.06 -9.43 9.15
CA TYR A 13 13.86 -9.66 10.35
C TYR A 13 15.29 -9.18 10.17
N GLY A 14 15.75 -8.34 11.10
CA GLY A 14 17.11 -7.82 11.08
C GLY A 14 17.34 -6.60 10.19
N ASN A 15 16.33 -6.16 9.44
CA ASN A 15 16.43 -4.98 8.59
C ASN A 15 16.01 -3.71 9.34
N ASN A 16 16.52 -2.55 8.91
CA ASN A 16 16.05 -1.28 9.44
C ASN A 16 14.71 -0.91 8.76
N GLN A 17 14.04 0.14 9.27
CA GLN A 17 12.71 0.51 8.79
C GLN A 17 12.69 0.88 7.31
N ARG A 18 13.73 1.54 6.82
CA ARG A 18 13.82 1.92 5.41
C ARG A 18 13.86 0.68 4.51
N ASP A 19 14.66 -0.31 4.89
CA ASP A 19 14.78 -1.56 4.13
C ASP A 19 13.49 -2.35 4.20
N ILE A 20 12.80 -2.33 5.34
CA ILE A 20 11.51 -2.97 5.51
C ILE A 20 10.48 -2.35 4.56
N ASN A 21 10.42 -1.04 4.47
CA ASN A 21 9.50 -0.36 3.55
C ASN A 21 9.79 -0.76 2.10
N GLN A 22 11.07 -0.84 1.74
CA GLN A 22 11.47 -1.25 0.39
C GLN A 22 11.00 -2.67 0.07
N ILE A 23 11.15 -3.59 1.04
CA ILE A 23 10.69 -4.97 0.89
C ILE A 23 9.18 -5.02 0.69
N LEU A 24 8.43 -4.29 1.50
CA LEU A 24 6.96 -4.26 1.39
C LEU A 24 6.50 -3.68 0.06
N GLU A 25 7.14 -2.60 -0.40
CA GLU A 25 6.82 -2.01 -1.70
C GLU A 25 7.07 -3.00 -2.83
N ASN A 26 8.18 -3.75 -2.77
CA ASN A 26 8.48 -4.75 -3.78
C ASN A 26 7.44 -5.87 -3.79
N ILE A 27 6.99 -6.31 -2.63
CA ILE A 27 5.95 -7.34 -2.51
C ILE A 27 4.65 -6.87 -3.16
N ILE A 28 4.23 -5.66 -2.85
CA ILE A 28 3.01 -5.08 -3.42
C ILE A 28 3.15 -4.91 -4.94
N TYR A 29 4.30 -4.42 -5.40
CA TYR A 29 4.57 -4.24 -6.83
C TYR A 29 4.40 -5.56 -7.58
N ILE A 30 5.04 -6.62 -7.08
CA ILE A 30 4.97 -7.95 -7.69
C ILE A 30 3.54 -8.48 -7.71
N GLU A 31 2.80 -8.29 -6.62
CA GLU A 31 1.41 -8.76 -6.54
C GLU A 31 0.52 -8.02 -7.55
N LEU A 32 0.70 -6.72 -7.69
CA LEU A 32 -0.08 -5.94 -8.65
C LEU A 32 0.24 -6.35 -10.09
N LEU A 33 1.52 -6.60 -10.40
CA LEU A 33 1.91 -7.11 -11.71
C LEU A 33 1.29 -8.48 -11.98
N ARG A 34 1.29 -9.35 -10.98
CA ARG A 34 0.70 -10.69 -11.11
C ARG A 34 -0.79 -10.61 -11.45
N ARG A 35 -1.46 -9.57 -11.00
CA ARG A 35 -2.89 -9.32 -11.26
C ARG A 35 -3.14 -8.51 -12.52
N ASP A 36 -2.12 -8.32 -13.36
CA ASP A 36 -2.19 -7.62 -14.65
C ASP A 36 -2.45 -6.12 -14.55
N TYR A 37 -2.08 -5.51 -13.43
CA TYR A 37 -2.11 -4.05 -13.31
C TYR A 37 -0.90 -3.41 -13.98
N LYS A 38 -1.11 -2.24 -14.59
CA LYS A 38 -0.03 -1.36 -15.02
C LYS A 38 0.23 -0.38 -13.89
N ILE A 39 1.48 -0.27 -13.46
CA ILE A 39 1.84 0.43 -12.24
C ILE A 39 2.70 1.64 -12.55
N ASN A 40 2.36 2.78 -11.95
CA ASN A 40 3.12 4.01 -12.02
C ASN A 40 3.23 4.62 -10.63
N VAL A 41 4.21 5.50 -10.43
CA VAL A 41 4.28 6.35 -9.25
C VAL A 41 3.42 7.57 -9.52
N GLY A 42 2.49 7.87 -8.61
CA GLY A 42 1.62 9.03 -8.76
C GLY A 42 2.19 10.26 -8.07
N LYS A 43 1.88 11.44 -8.59
CA LYS A 43 2.26 12.71 -7.95
C LYS A 43 1.04 13.58 -7.72
N ILE A 44 0.93 14.13 -6.49
CA ILE A 44 -0.11 15.08 -6.11
C ILE A 44 0.60 16.30 -5.55
N GLY A 45 0.76 17.33 -6.38
CA GLY A 45 1.57 18.48 -6.01
C GLY A 45 3.03 18.09 -5.83
N THR A 46 3.57 18.33 -4.64
CA THR A 46 4.94 17.97 -4.29
C THR A 46 5.06 16.59 -3.65
N LYS A 47 3.93 15.91 -3.42
CA LYS A 47 3.90 14.61 -2.75
C LYS A 47 3.70 13.49 -3.76
N GLU A 48 4.17 12.29 -3.42
CA GLU A 48 4.06 11.11 -4.27
C GLU A 48 3.16 10.06 -3.63
N VAL A 49 2.35 9.40 -4.47
CA VAL A 49 1.64 8.17 -4.11
C VAL A 49 2.54 7.02 -4.55
N ASP A 50 2.78 6.05 -3.67
CA ASP A 50 3.70 4.96 -3.96
C ASP A 50 3.33 4.21 -5.24
N PHE A 51 2.06 3.84 -5.39
CA PHE A 51 1.60 3.16 -6.60
C PHE A 51 0.26 3.69 -7.08
N VAL A 52 0.18 3.91 -8.38
CA VAL A 52 -1.08 4.10 -9.09
C VAL A 52 -1.19 2.92 -10.04
N ALA A 53 -2.13 2.02 -9.80
CA ALA A 53 -2.28 0.80 -10.57
C ALA A 53 -3.55 0.84 -11.40
N LYS A 54 -3.43 0.54 -12.69
CA LYS A 54 -4.54 0.57 -13.64
C LYS A 54 -4.72 -0.79 -14.30
N LYS A 55 -5.97 -1.19 -14.44
CA LYS A 55 -6.33 -2.43 -15.15
C LYS A 55 -7.63 -2.19 -15.91
N GLY A 56 -7.54 -2.04 -17.22
CA GLY A 56 -8.70 -1.68 -18.03
C GLY A 56 -9.23 -0.31 -17.60
N SER A 57 -10.51 -0.25 -17.23
CA SER A 57 -11.13 0.97 -16.71
C SER A 57 -10.98 1.12 -15.19
N GLU A 58 -10.40 0.13 -14.53
CA GLU A 58 -10.21 0.15 -13.07
C GLU A 58 -8.90 0.81 -12.71
N LYS A 59 -8.88 1.45 -11.55
CA LYS A 59 -7.70 2.16 -11.05
C LYS A 59 -7.73 2.12 -9.54
N ILE A 60 -6.57 1.91 -8.93
CA ILE A 60 -6.43 1.98 -7.49
C ILE A 60 -5.18 2.77 -7.12
N TYR A 61 -5.20 3.34 -5.92
CA TYR A 61 -4.05 4.04 -5.35
C TYR A 61 -3.60 3.29 -4.11
N VAL A 62 -2.30 3.07 -3.98
CA VAL A 62 -1.74 2.32 -2.85
C VAL A 62 -0.56 3.07 -2.25
N GLN A 63 -0.64 3.33 -0.95
CA GLN A 63 0.49 3.79 -0.14
C GLN A 63 0.95 2.63 0.72
N VAL A 64 2.26 2.49 0.89
CA VAL A 64 2.85 1.38 1.65
C VAL A 64 3.73 1.96 2.76
N SER A 65 3.54 1.47 3.98
CA SER A 65 4.37 1.84 5.12
C SER A 65 4.52 0.63 6.03
N TYR A 66 5.64 0.56 6.77
CA TYR A 66 5.82 -0.54 7.71
C TYR A 66 4.76 -0.48 8.82
N LEU A 67 4.74 0.61 9.55
CA LEU A 67 3.76 0.81 10.64
C LEU A 67 3.28 2.26 10.66
N LEU A 68 2.03 2.45 11.04
CA LEU A 68 1.47 3.77 11.31
C LEU A 68 1.65 4.09 12.80
N ALA A 69 2.91 4.21 13.22
CA ALA A 69 3.29 4.24 14.63
C ALA A 69 2.97 5.56 15.34
N SER A 70 2.71 6.63 14.60
CA SER A 70 2.43 7.94 15.19
C SER A 70 1.34 8.66 14.41
N GLN A 71 0.72 9.65 15.05
CA GLN A 71 -0.27 10.49 14.39
C GLN A 71 0.32 11.20 13.17
N GLU A 72 1.57 11.62 13.27
CA GLU A 72 2.28 12.26 12.16
C GLU A 72 2.39 11.34 10.95
N THR A 73 2.74 10.07 11.18
CA THR A 73 2.84 9.08 10.10
C THR A 73 1.46 8.82 9.48
N ILE A 74 0.43 8.68 10.30
CA ILE A 74 -0.95 8.48 9.83
C ILE A 74 -1.35 9.64 8.93
N GLU A 75 -1.15 10.88 9.39
CA GLU A 75 -1.50 12.06 8.61
C GLU A 75 -0.74 12.11 7.29
N ARG A 76 0.55 11.80 7.31
CA ARG A 76 1.38 11.83 6.11
C ARG A 76 0.88 10.82 5.06
N GLU A 77 0.60 9.60 5.47
CA GLU A 77 0.21 8.54 4.54
C GLU A 77 -1.22 8.73 4.01
N PHE A 78 -2.14 9.13 4.87
CA PHE A 78 -3.53 9.31 4.46
C PHE A 78 -3.77 10.62 3.72
N SER A 79 -3.09 11.70 4.10
CA SER A 79 -3.36 13.02 3.53
C SER A 79 -3.08 13.09 2.03
N VAL A 80 -2.08 12.37 1.55
CA VAL A 80 -1.78 12.32 0.11
C VAL A 80 -2.97 11.76 -0.65
N LEU A 81 -3.53 10.66 -0.17
CA LEU A 81 -4.67 10.01 -0.81
C LEU A 81 -5.96 10.84 -0.67
N GLU A 82 -6.12 11.53 0.45
CA GLU A 82 -7.28 12.37 0.68
C GLU A 82 -7.38 13.56 -0.28
N LYS A 83 -6.25 13.97 -0.86
CA LYS A 83 -6.19 15.07 -1.82
C LYS A 83 -6.57 14.65 -3.23
N ILE A 84 -6.71 13.37 -3.49
CA ILE A 84 -7.08 12.86 -4.81
C ILE A 84 -8.59 12.99 -4.97
N PRO A 85 -9.08 13.76 -5.98
CA PRO A 85 -10.52 14.10 -6.06
C PRO A 85 -11.41 13.05 -6.70
N ASP A 86 -10.86 11.91 -7.14
CA ASP A 86 -11.68 10.88 -7.77
C ASP A 86 -12.22 9.87 -6.76
N ASN A 87 -13.07 8.96 -7.22
CA ASN A 87 -13.74 7.95 -6.38
C ASN A 87 -13.13 6.56 -6.53
N TYR A 88 -11.95 6.44 -7.13
CA TYR A 88 -11.30 5.14 -7.24
C TYR A 88 -10.82 4.66 -5.87
N PRO A 89 -10.76 3.33 -5.66
CA PRO A 89 -10.31 2.78 -4.38
C PRO A 89 -8.92 3.27 -4.00
N LYS A 90 -8.75 3.58 -2.72
CA LYS A 90 -7.49 4.07 -2.17
C LYS A 90 -7.15 3.24 -0.95
N TYR A 91 -5.91 2.76 -0.89
CA TYR A 91 -5.44 1.85 0.15
C TYR A 91 -4.17 2.37 0.81
N VAL A 92 -4.10 2.21 2.13
CA VAL A 92 -2.86 2.31 2.89
C VAL A 92 -2.59 0.90 3.42
N VAL A 93 -1.47 0.32 2.99
CA VAL A 93 -1.10 -1.06 3.33
C VAL A 93 0.09 -1.03 4.28
N THR A 94 -0.04 -1.70 5.42
CA THR A 94 1.00 -1.71 6.47
C THR A 94 1.09 -3.08 7.11
N MET A 95 1.98 -3.21 8.10
CA MET A 95 2.06 -4.40 8.95
C MET A 95 1.25 -4.25 10.23
N ASP A 96 0.52 -3.15 10.41
CA ASP A 96 -0.34 -2.94 11.58
C ASP A 96 -1.47 -3.95 11.61
N GLU A 97 -1.82 -4.39 12.82
CA GLU A 97 -2.94 -5.32 13.04
C GLU A 97 -4.28 -4.59 13.20
N PHE A 98 -4.26 -3.29 13.42
CA PHE A 98 -5.46 -2.48 13.65
C PHE A 98 -5.89 -1.77 12.36
N ASN A 99 -7.19 -1.69 12.15
CA ASN A 99 -7.75 -0.98 11.01
C ASN A 99 -7.90 0.51 11.34
N MET A 100 -7.20 1.36 10.59
CA MET A 100 -7.22 2.81 10.76
C MET A 100 -7.86 3.53 9.57
N SER A 101 -8.74 2.85 8.82
CA SER A 101 -9.42 3.41 7.66
C SER A 101 -10.15 4.70 8.00
N ARG A 102 -10.08 5.68 7.09
CA ARG A 102 -10.77 6.96 7.28
C ARG A 102 -11.07 7.64 5.94
N ASN A 103 -12.13 8.44 5.91
CA ASN A 103 -12.49 9.27 4.74
C ASN A 103 -12.53 8.50 3.43
N GLY A 104 -13.01 7.25 3.46
CA GLY A 104 -13.10 6.40 2.28
C GLY A 104 -11.81 5.72 1.88
N ILE A 105 -10.71 5.99 2.58
CA ILE A 105 -9.42 5.34 2.34
C ILE A 105 -9.33 4.11 3.24
N LYS A 106 -9.06 2.95 2.64
CA LYS A 106 -9.01 1.68 3.36
C LYS A 106 -7.59 1.44 3.87
N HIS A 107 -7.47 1.10 5.14
CA HIS A 107 -6.22 0.64 5.73
C HIS A 107 -6.28 -0.88 5.85
N MET A 108 -5.25 -1.57 5.41
CA MET A 108 -5.17 -3.03 5.47
C MET A 108 -3.79 -3.48 5.89
N ASN A 109 -3.74 -4.59 6.64
CA ASN A 109 -2.50 -5.32 6.81
C ASN A 109 -2.09 -5.90 5.45
N ILE A 110 -0.78 -5.98 5.18
CA ILE A 110 -0.29 -6.49 3.90
C ILE A 110 -0.79 -7.91 3.60
N ARG A 111 -0.90 -8.76 4.63
CA ARG A 111 -1.43 -10.12 4.46
C ARG A 111 -2.84 -10.08 3.88
N ASP A 112 -3.71 -9.24 4.44
CA ASP A 112 -5.09 -9.12 3.99
C ASP A 112 -5.16 -8.55 2.57
N PHE A 113 -4.29 -7.61 2.25
CA PHE A 113 -4.21 -7.04 0.92
C PHE A 113 -3.83 -8.12 -0.12
N LEU A 114 -2.85 -8.96 0.20
CA LEU A 114 -2.40 -10.03 -0.70
C LEU A 114 -3.47 -11.10 -0.89
N LEU A 115 -4.31 -11.33 0.11
CA LEU A 115 -5.36 -12.35 0.06
C LEU A 115 -6.69 -11.86 -0.52
N LYS A 116 -6.84 -10.55 -0.69
CA LYS A 116 -8.06 -9.97 -1.21
C LYS A 116 -8.24 -10.36 -2.68
N ASP A 117 -9.46 -10.78 -3.04
CA ASP A 117 -9.74 -11.23 -4.40
C ASP A 117 -9.70 -10.09 -5.42
N GLU A 118 -10.30 -8.96 -5.09
CA GLU A 118 -10.34 -7.79 -5.97
C GLU A 118 -10.10 -6.53 -5.16
N TYR A 119 -9.50 -5.52 -5.80
CA TYR A 119 -9.17 -4.26 -5.14
C TYR A 119 -10.16 -3.13 -5.46
N ASN A 120 -11.05 -3.35 -6.36
CA ASN A 120 -12.07 -2.38 -6.74
C ASN A 120 -13.40 -2.57 -6.02
#